data_03cb1f48ad869b5b92fbc268dd0be2b7
#
_entry.id   03cb1f48ad869b5b92fbc268dd0be2b7
#
_cell.length_a   1.000
_cell.length_b   1.000
_cell.length_c   1.000
_cell.angle_alpha   90.00
_cell.angle_beta   90.00
_cell.angle_gamma   90.00
#
_symmetry.space_group_name_H-M   'P 1'
#
loop_
_entity.id
_entity.type
_entity.pdbx_description
1 polymer ?
#
loop_
_entity_poly.entity_id
_entity_poly.type
_entity_poly.pdbx_seq_one_letter_code
_entity_poly.pdbx_strand_id
1 'polypeptide(L)'
;MLRPIEVSTLDPITPADQPAPMLDWVPVAKIVIDDDFQRPLNRNNWDAIKRIAADFQWSRFAPVLLAPIEGGLYSCIDGQHRAHAAAICGFERVPAMITIVSKAEQARAFVHVNSTQIRATAPQVLRAAIAAKEPWAIQCRDAVEAAGCKLMVFNKSTADKKAGEVFAVQLVRALVLGGKAWAVTAGLSALRAYDDQDRAALYSDYVLGPWLTAVAQDTAHAQHDLVAVLRGKNPYTVIELADRIAKIEGKPLAVTRRNAFVALIRNAGRVAA
;
A
#
# COMPACT_ATOMS: atom_id res chain seq x y z
N MET A 1 1.54 -6.58 23.15
CA MET A 1 1.85 -5.61 24.24
C MET A 1 0.96 -4.39 24.03
N LEU A 2 0.20 -4.00 25.02
CA LEU A 2 -0.61 -2.77 25.05
C LEU A 2 0.23 -1.67 25.70
N ARG A 3 0.12 -0.43 25.20
CA ARG A 3 0.77 0.74 25.78
C ARG A 3 -0.24 1.88 25.93
N PRO A 4 -0.17 2.68 26.98
CA PRO A 4 -1.02 3.85 27.14
C PRO A 4 -0.65 4.94 26.11
N ILE A 5 -1.53 5.94 25.98
CA ILE A 5 -1.19 7.18 25.28
C ILE A 5 -0.29 7.98 26.22
N GLU A 6 0.95 8.23 25.79
CA GLU A 6 1.98 8.89 26.61
C GLU A 6 2.30 10.25 26.02
N VAL A 7 2.14 11.29 26.81
CA VAL A 7 2.36 12.71 26.44
C VAL A 7 3.18 13.47 27.49
N SER A 8 3.72 12.78 28.50
CA SER A 8 4.40 13.41 29.65
C SER A 8 5.64 14.24 29.27
N THR A 9 6.22 14.00 28.08
CA THR A 9 7.40 14.71 27.59
C THR A 9 7.05 15.94 26.73
N LEU A 10 5.75 16.23 26.55
CA LEU A 10 5.27 17.32 25.70
C LEU A 10 4.64 18.41 26.54
N ASP A 11 4.86 19.67 26.17
CA ASP A 11 4.18 20.80 26.78
C ASP A 11 2.69 20.80 26.38
N PRO A 12 1.78 21.09 27.31
CA PRO A 12 0.35 21.23 27.00
C PRO A 12 0.09 22.34 25.99
N ILE A 13 -0.74 22.06 24.98
CA ILE A 13 -1.20 23.03 23.99
C ILE A 13 -2.66 23.33 24.26
N THR A 14 -3.02 24.61 24.44
CA THR A 14 -4.41 25.05 24.56
C THR A 14 -5.02 25.19 23.17
N PRO A 15 -6.04 24.38 22.79
CA PRO A 15 -6.71 24.55 21.52
C PRO A 15 -7.57 25.84 21.52
N ALA A 16 -7.92 26.33 20.33
CA ALA A 16 -8.91 27.39 20.18
C ALA A 16 -10.24 26.90 20.72
N ASP A 17 -11.03 27.85 21.29
CA ASP A 17 -12.39 27.60 21.76
C ASP A 17 -13.27 27.15 20.58
N GLN A 18 -13.93 26.01 20.71
CA GLN A 18 -14.79 25.45 19.68
C GLN A 18 -15.86 24.55 20.29
N PRO A 19 -17.06 24.47 19.68
CA PRO A 19 -18.08 23.54 20.13
C PRO A 19 -17.60 22.09 20.06
N ALA A 20 -17.87 21.30 21.09
CA ALA A 20 -17.63 19.88 21.07
C ALA A 20 -18.51 19.20 19.99
N PRO A 21 -17.97 18.23 19.21
CA PRO A 21 -18.78 17.48 18.25
C PRO A 21 -19.78 16.57 18.96
N MET A 22 -20.91 16.33 18.32
CA MET A 22 -21.90 15.35 18.74
C MET A 22 -21.70 14.04 17.96
N LEU A 23 -21.98 12.91 18.61
CA LEU A 23 -22.04 11.62 17.96
C LEU A 23 -23.49 11.14 17.91
N ASP A 24 -23.99 10.83 16.72
CA ASP A 24 -25.38 10.37 16.54
C ASP A 24 -25.51 9.42 15.33
N TRP A 25 -26.63 8.72 15.26
CA TRP A 25 -27.06 7.96 14.09
C TRP A 25 -27.97 8.85 13.22
N VAL A 26 -27.46 9.25 12.05
CA VAL A 26 -28.16 10.17 11.14
C VAL A 26 -28.81 9.38 10.00
N PRO A 27 -30.09 9.67 9.67
CA PRO A 27 -30.75 9.09 8.50
C PRO A 27 -30.00 9.44 7.21
N VAL A 28 -29.67 8.44 6.38
CA VAL A 28 -28.96 8.66 5.11
C VAL A 28 -29.73 9.63 4.20
N ALA A 29 -31.07 9.56 4.22
CA ALA A 29 -31.95 10.45 3.45
C ALA A 29 -31.83 11.94 3.85
N LYS A 30 -31.23 12.25 5.01
CA LYS A 30 -31.00 13.64 5.47
C LYS A 30 -29.58 14.12 5.16
N ILE A 31 -28.72 13.28 4.60
CA ILE A 31 -27.34 13.64 4.25
C ILE A 31 -27.33 14.16 2.82
N VAL A 32 -26.80 15.35 2.61
CA VAL A 32 -26.64 15.98 1.31
C VAL A 32 -25.17 16.29 1.01
N ILE A 33 -24.84 16.37 -0.26
CA ILE A 33 -23.50 16.67 -0.74
C ILE A 33 -23.49 18.13 -1.23
N ASP A 34 -22.50 18.91 -0.82
CA ASP A 34 -22.30 20.28 -1.28
C ASP A 34 -21.27 20.28 -2.42
N ASP A 35 -21.74 20.49 -3.65
CA ASP A 35 -20.91 20.49 -4.85
C ASP A 35 -19.92 21.66 -4.93
N ASP A 36 -20.01 22.66 -4.06
CA ASP A 36 -19.06 23.77 -4.01
C ASP A 36 -17.66 23.31 -3.55
N PHE A 37 -17.56 22.25 -2.76
CA PHE A 37 -16.28 21.72 -2.30
C PHE A 37 -16.14 20.20 -2.46
N GLN A 38 -17.22 19.47 -2.66
CA GLN A 38 -17.20 18.05 -2.98
C GLN A 38 -17.21 17.84 -4.50
N ARG A 39 -16.45 16.89 -4.98
CA ARG A 39 -16.48 16.54 -6.41
C ARG A 39 -17.62 15.57 -6.73
N PRO A 40 -18.24 15.69 -7.91
CA PRO A 40 -19.20 14.71 -8.39
C PRO A 40 -18.61 13.30 -8.44
N LEU A 41 -19.44 12.29 -8.18
CA LEU A 41 -19.03 10.89 -8.25
C LEU A 41 -18.81 10.48 -9.71
N ASN A 42 -17.58 10.09 -10.04
CA ASN A 42 -17.24 9.49 -11.33
C ASN A 42 -17.26 7.95 -11.24
N ARG A 43 -16.98 7.27 -12.36
CA ARG A 43 -16.96 5.81 -12.44
C ARG A 43 -16.07 5.16 -11.37
N ASN A 44 -14.85 5.69 -11.16
CA ASN A 44 -13.91 5.14 -10.18
C ASN A 44 -14.43 5.29 -8.74
N ASN A 45 -15.15 6.38 -8.45
CA ASN A 45 -15.79 6.57 -7.15
C ASN A 45 -16.91 5.55 -6.94
N TRP A 46 -17.74 5.28 -7.94
CA TRP A 46 -18.78 4.27 -7.87
C TRP A 46 -18.21 2.86 -7.70
N ASP A 47 -17.10 2.53 -8.36
CA ASP A 47 -16.41 1.25 -8.18
C ASP A 47 -15.82 1.13 -6.76
N ALA A 48 -15.36 2.22 -6.17
CA ALA A 48 -14.91 2.25 -4.77
C ALA A 48 -16.08 2.05 -3.79
N ILE A 49 -17.22 2.73 -4.02
CA ILE A 49 -18.44 2.58 -3.23
C ILE A 49 -18.95 1.13 -3.26
N LYS A 50 -19.02 0.52 -4.43
CA LYS A 50 -19.43 -0.89 -4.60
C LYS A 50 -18.51 -1.86 -3.86
N ARG A 51 -17.19 -1.61 -3.86
CA ARG A 51 -16.24 -2.42 -3.10
C ARG A 51 -16.46 -2.31 -1.59
N ILE A 52 -16.75 -1.11 -1.09
CA ILE A 52 -17.09 -0.90 0.33
C ILE A 52 -18.39 -1.65 0.67
N ALA A 53 -19.40 -1.55 -0.19
CA ALA A 53 -20.68 -2.23 0.02
C ALA A 53 -20.55 -3.76 -0.03
N ALA A 54 -19.75 -4.31 -0.95
CA ALA A 54 -19.54 -5.76 -1.09
C ALA A 54 -18.83 -6.41 0.12
N ASP A 55 -17.98 -5.66 0.83
CA ASP A 55 -17.28 -6.11 2.05
C ASP A 55 -17.65 -5.24 3.26
N PHE A 56 -18.94 -4.89 3.37
CA PHE A 56 -19.43 -3.99 4.41
C PHE A 56 -19.35 -4.63 5.79
N GLN A 57 -18.67 -3.95 6.71
CA GLN A 57 -18.58 -4.33 8.11
C GLN A 57 -18.55 -3.08 9.00
N TRP A 58 -19.36 -3.04 10.02
CA TRP A 58 -19.38 -1.91 10.97
C TRP A 58 -18.04 -1.66 11.64
N SER A 59 -17.24 -2.70 11.90
CA SER A 59 -15.88 -2.59 12.43
C SER A 59 -14.90 -1.85 11.52
N ARG A 60 -15.25 -1.69 10.24
CA ARG A 60 -14.46 -0.97 9.21
C ARG A 60 -15.10 0.36 8.81
N PHE A 61 -16.24 0.70 9.39
CA PHE A 61 -17.00 1.90 9.08
C PHE A 61 -16.65 3.01 10.09
N ALA A 62 -15.78 3.94 9.72
CA ALA A 62 -15.56 5.14 10.51
C ALA A 62 -16.80 6.06 10.39
N PRO A 63 -17.25 6.72 11.48
CA PRO A 63 -18.36 7.69 11.42
C PRO A 63 -18.16 8.72 10.32
N VAL A 64 -19.25 9.12 9.65
CA VAL A 64 -19.21 10.20 8.66
C VAL A 64 -19.14 11.56 9.37
N LEU A 65 -18.43 12.53 8.80
CA LEU A 65 -18.32 13.87 9.35
C LEU A 65 -19.35 14.77 8.68
N LEU A 66 -20.25 15.33 9.49
CA LEU A 66 -21.41 16.10 9.03
C LEU A 66 -21.47 17.47 9.70
N ALA A 67 -22.10 18.43 9.02
CA ALA A 67 -22.53 19.69 9.62
C ALA A 67 -24.03 19.91 9.39
N PRO A 68 -24.81 20.35 10.41
CA PRO A 68 -26.22 20.65 10.23
C PRO A 68 -26.37 21.88 9.33
N ILE A 69 -27.38 21.84 8.47
CA ILE A 69 -27.80 22.94 7.61
C ILE A 69 -29.30 23.19 7.73
N GLU A 70 -29.78 24.23 7.09
CA GLU A 70 -31.20 24.56 7.09
C GLU A 70 -32.07 23.42 6.55
N GLY A 71 -33.33 23.35 6.99
CA GLY A 71 -34.27 22.30 6.60
C GLY A 71 -34.08 20.96 7.31
N GLY A 72 -33.26 20.90 8.37
CA GLY A 72 -33.03 19.67 9.13
C GLY A 72 -32.20 18.62 8.38
N LEU A 73 -31.41 19.08 7.42
CA LEU A 73 -30.48 18.30 6.63
C LEU A 73 -29.07 18.43 7.19
N TYR A 74 -28.17 17.59 6.68
CA TYR A 74 -26.76 17.56 7.06
C TYR A 74 -25.87 17.59 5.81
N SER A 75 -24.99 18.59 5.72
CA SER A 75 -23.93 18.63 4.70
C SER A 75 -22.84 17.63 5.07
N CYS A 76 -22.46 16.77 4.13
CA CYS A 76 -21.39 15.80 4.30
C CYS A 76 -20.03 16.49 4.11
N ILE A 77 -19.22 16.56 5.16
CA ILE A 77 -17.83 17.04 5.08
C ILE A 77 -16.90 15.92 4.67
N ASP A 78 -17.04 14.73 5.28
CA ASP A 78 -16.27 13.52 4.89
C ASP A 78 -17.11 12.26 5.06
N GLY A 79 -16.81 11.26 4.26
CA GLY A 79 -17.46 9.95 4.30
C GLY A 79 -18.51 9.74 3.22
N GLN A 80 -18.58 10.55 2.17
CA GLN A 80 -19.52 10.41 1.05
C GLN A 80 -19.60 8.96 0.53
N HIS A 81 -18.45 8.31 0.27
CA HIS A 81 -18.42 6.92 -0.22
C HIS A 81 -18.98 5.93 0.79
N ARG A 82 -18.72 6.14 2.09
CA ARG A 82 -19.24 5.29 3.17
C ARG A 82 -20.76 5.41 3.30
N ALA A 83 -21.27 6.65 3.26
CA ALA A 83 -22.72 6.89 3.31
C ALA A 83 -23.45 6.24 2.13
N HIS A 84 -22.93 6.38 0.91
CA HIS A 84 -23.49 5.72 -0.28
C HIS A 84 -23.42 4.18 -0.18
N ALA A 85 -22.31 3.63 0.31
CA ALA A 85 -22.17 2.19 0.48
C ALA A 85 -23.17 1.64 1.51
N ALA A 86 -23.36 2.34 2.63
CA ALA A 86 -24.36 1.98 3.63
C ALA A 86 -25.79 1.99 3.04
N ALA A 87 -26.13 3.02 2.25
CA ALA A 87 -27.42 3.11 1.55
C ALA A 87 -27.62 1.92 0.57
N ILE A 88 -26.59 1.54 -0.19
CA ILE A 88 -26.63 0.38 -1.10
C ILE A 88 -26.88 -0.92 -0.31
N CYS A 89 -26.33 -1.03 0.91
CA CYS A 89 -26.55 -2.17 1.80
C CYS A 89 -27.94 -2.14 2.49
N GLY A 90 -28.76 -1.12 2.25
CA GLY A 90 -30.11 -1.00 2.83
C GLY A 90 -30.13 -0.40 4.24
N PHE A 91 -29.03 0.17 4.72
CA PHE A 91 -29.01 0.84 6.01
C PHE A 91 -29.66 2.23 5.91
N GLU A 92 -30.67 2.47 6.74
CA GLU A 92 -31.40 3.74 6.77
C GLU A 92 -30.63 4.83 7.53
N ARG A 93 -29.73 4.46 8.45
CA ARG A 93 -28.96 5.39 9.30
C ARG A 93 -27.50 4.99 9.33
N VAL A 94 -26.64 5.98 9.51
CA VAL A 94 -25.18 5.79 9.67
C VAL A 94 -24.68 6.52 10.91
N PRO A 95 -23.63 6.00 11.57
CA PRO A 95 -22.98 6.72 12.66
C PRO A 95 -22.28 7.97 12.11
N ALA A 96 -22.47 9.08 12.76
CA ALA A 96 -21.95 10.38 12.34
C ALA A 96 -21.31 11.13 13.51
N MET A 97 -20.26 11.88 13.21
CA MET A 97 -19.74 12.96 14.03
C MET A 97 -20.26 14.29 13.46
N ILE A 98 -21.02 15.00 14.24
CA ILE A 98 -21.70 16.23 13.82
C ILE A 98 -20.98 17.42 14.43
N THR A 99 -20.52 18.35 13.59
CA THR A 99 -19.86 19.60 14.00
C THR A 99 -20.68 20.80 13.58
N ILE A 100 -20.85 21.78 14.48
CA ILE A 100 -21.58 23.02 14.18
C ILE A 100 -20.58 24.06 13.70
N VAL A 101 -20.48 24.19 12.38
CA VAL A 101 -19.47 25.04 11.72
C VAL A 101 -20.07 25.75 10.51
N SER A 102 -19.52 26.94 10.17
CA SER A 102 -19.92 27.68 8.98
C SER A 102 -19.58 26.92 7.68
N LYS A 103 -20.23 27.26 6.56
CA LYS A 103 -19.94 26.67 5.23
C LYS A 103 -18.46 26.81 4.85
N ALA A 104 -17.83 27.94 5.13
CA ALA A 104 -16.40 28.13 4.88
C ALA A 104 -15.53 27.17 5.72
N GLU A 105 -15.92 26.89 6.95
CA GLU A 105 -15.20 25.97 7.81
C GLU A 105 -15.43 24.51 7.39
N GLN A 106 -16.61 24.15 6.87
CA GLN A 106 -16.86 22.82 6.27
C GLN A 106 -15.88 22.55 5.12
N ALA A 107 -15.67 23.52 4.23
CA ALA A 107 -14.72 23.41 3.14
C ALA A 107 -13.26 23.26 3.64
N ARG A 108 -12.87 24.04 4.68
CA ARG A 108 -11.54 23.89 5.31
C ARG A 108 -11.37 22.53 5.97
N ALA A 109 -12.38 22.05 6.69
CA ALA A 109 -12.38 20.73 7.32
C ALA A 109 -12.27 19.61 6.29
N PHE A 110 -12.99 19.73 5.16
CA PHE A 110 -12.87 18.78 4.04
C PHE A 110 -11.43 18.70 3.52
N VAL A 111 -10.79 19.85 3.28
CA VAL A 111 -9.39 19.88 2.84
C VAL A 111 -8.49 19.24 3.90
N HIS A 112 -8.63 19.63 5.17
CA HIS A 112 -7.80 19.13 6.25
C HIS A 112 -7.91 17.62 6.41
N VAL A 113 -9.13 17.07 6.51
CA VAL A 113 -9.36 15.63 6.67
C VAL A 113 -8.80 14.83 5.50
N ASN A 114 -8.85 15.37 4.26
CA ASN A 114 -8.38 14.65 3.08
C ASN A 114 -6.88 14.85 2.78
N SER A 115 -6.25 15.92 3.28
CA SER A 115 -4.85 16.25 2.97
C SER A 115 -3.87 15.95 4.12
N THR A 116 -4.32 15.98 5.38
CA THR A 116 -3.44 15.85 6.55
C THR A 116 -3.48 14.47 7.21
N GLN A 117 -4.36 13.58 6.78
CA GLN A 117 -4.38 12.21 7.30
C GLN A 117 -3.09 11.48 6.97
N ILE A 118 -2.38 11.04 8.00
CA ILE A 118 -1.23 10.14 7.87
C ILE A 118 -1.78 8.76 7.49
N ARG A 119 -1.62 8.40 6.22
CA ARG A 119 -2.02 7.06 5.74
C ARG A 119 -1.09 6.01 6.32
N ALA A 120 -1.64 4.88 6.73
CA ALA A 120 -0.85 3.74 7.12
C ALA A 120 0.07 3.31 5.97
N THR A 121 1.36 3.15 6.27
CA THR A 121 2.36 2.68 5.30
C THR A 121 2.16 1.20 4.97
N ALA A 122 2.68 0.74 3.84
CA ALA A 122 2.57 -0.67 3.44
C ALA A 122 3.09 -1.66 4.50
N PRO A 123 4.23 -1.42 5.18
CA PRO A 123 4.67 -2.25 6.30
C PRO A 123 3.69 -2.26 7.49
N GLN A 124 3.07 -1.12 7.83
CA GLN A 124 2.08 -1.05 8.92
C GLN A 124 0.81 -1.85 8.57
N VAL A 125 0.32 -1.72 7.32
CA VAL A 125 -0.81 -2.52 6.81
C VAL A 125 -0.47 -4.01 6.83
N LEU A 126 0.72 -4.40 6.38
CA LEU A 126 1.19 -5.78 6.43
C LEU A 126 1.22 -6.32 7.87
N ARG A 127 1.75 -5.52 8.81
CA ARG A 127 1.80 -5.90 10.23
C ARG A 127 0.41 -6.18 10.80
N ALA A 128 -0.54 -5.31 10.53
CA ALA A 128 -1.94 -5.48 10.95
C ALA A 128 -2.57 -6.72 10.31
N ALA A 129 -2.34 -6.92 9.00
CA ALA A 129 -2.87 -8.06 8.26
C ALA A 129 -2.28 -9.41 8.74
N ILE A 130 -0.99 -9.46 9.09
CA ILE A 130 -0.37 -10.65 9.72
C ILE A 130 -1.03 -10.93 11.08
N ALA A 131 -1.23 -9.90 11.91
CA ALA A 131 -1.90 -10.05 13.21
C ALA A 131 -3.35 -10.53 13.06
N ALA A 132 -4.04 -10.11 12.01
CA ALA A 132 -5.38 -10.57 11.64
C ALA A 132 -5.40 -11.94 10.93
N LYS A 133 -4.24 -12.56 10.69
CA LYS A 133 -4.08 -13.81 9.95
C LYS A 133 -4.66 -13.77 8.53
N GLU A 134 -4.63 -12.61 7.89
CA GLU A 134 -5.08 -12.43 6.51
C GLU A 134 -4.27 -13.35 5.57
N PRO A 135 -4.91 -14.19 4.74
CA PRO A 135 -4.23 -15.19 3.91
C PRO A 135 -3.12 -14.60 3.02
N TRP A 136 -3.40 -13.45 2.40
CA TRP A 136 -2.42 -12.78 1.54
C TRP A 136 -1.15 -12.35 2.29
N ALA A 137 -1.30 -11.89 3.53
CA ALA A 137 -0.17 -11.40 4.32
C ALA A 137 0.71 -12.55 4.82
N ILE A 138 0.07 -13.66 5.19
CA ILE A 138 0.74 -14.89 5.56
C ILE A 138 1.51 -15.45 4.36
N GLN A 139 0.89 -15.54 3.16
CA GLN A 139 1.54 -15.98 1.94
C GLN A 139 2.74 -15.10 1.55
N CYS A 140 2.63 -13.77 1.71
CA CYS A 140 3.75 -12.85 1.47
C CYS A 140 4.92 -13.12 2.42
N ARG A 141 4.64 -13.28 3.72
CA ARG A 141 5.65 -13.61 4.71
C ARG A 141 6.33 -14.93 4.39
N ASP A 142 5.54 -15.98 4.18
CA ASP A 142 6.02 -17.34 3.97
C ASP A 142 6.88 -17.45 2.70
N ALA A 143 6.50 -16.76 1.61
CA ALA A 143 7.28 -16.73 0.38
C ALA A 143 8.67 -16.09 0.57
N VAL A 144 8.78 -15.07 1.42
CA VAL A 144 10.05 -14.40 1.71
C VAL A 144 10.88 -15.21 2.71
N GLU A 145 10.25 -15.77 3.74
CA GLU A 145 10.93 -16.58 4.76
C GLU A 145 11.46 -17.90 4.18
N ALA A 146 10.75 -18.51 3.24
CA ALA A 146 11.21 -19.70 2.52
C ALA A 146 12.52 -19.47 1.75
N ALA A 147 12.86 -18.21 1.42
CA ALA A 147 14.13 -17.82 0.81
C ALA A 147 15.24 -17.47 1.82
N GLY A 148 15.03 -17.70 3.12
CA GLY A 148 15.96 -17.27 4.17
C GLY A 148 16.05 -15.76 4.34
N CYS A 149 15.01 -15.03 3.92
CA CYS A 149 14.87 -13.58 4.04
C CYS A 149 13.79 -13.22 5.07
N LYS A 150 13.68 -11.94 5.42
CA LYS A 150 12.66 -11.44 6.35
C LYS A 150 11.86 -10.32 5.71
N LEU A 151 10.54 -10.48 5.60
CA LEU A 151 9.65 -9.42 5.15
C LEU A 151 9.41 -8.43 6.30
N MET A 152 9.78 -7.17 6.08
CA MET A 152 9.81 -6.17 7.14
C MET A 152 8.44 -5.51 7.31
N VAL A 153 7.99 -5.43 8.57
CA VAL A 153 6.70 -4.83 8.98
C VAL A 153 6.85 -3.42 9.55
N PHE A 154 8.03 -2.86 9.46
CA PHE A 154 8.37 -1.48 9.87
C PHE A 154 9.54 -0.97 9.02
N ASN A 155 9.64 0.34 8.91
CA ASN A 155 10.77 0.97 8.19
C ASN A 155 11.99 1.12 9.09
N LYS A 156 13.16 1.07 8.49
CA LYS A 156 14.45 1.37 9.11
C LYS A 156 15.18 2.45 8.34
N SER A 157 16.09 3.15 8.99
CA SER A 157 17.04 4.00 8.30
C SER A 157 17.90 3.16 7.33
N THR A 158 18.44 3.77 6.28
CA THR A 158 19.26 3.02 5.30
C THR A 158 20.49 2.39 5.96
N ALA A 159 21.06 3.04 6.98
CA ALA A 159 22.21 2.54 7.71
C ALA A 159 21.90 1.30 8.58
N ASP A 160 20.66 1.15 9.02
CA ASP A 160 20.23 0.05 9.92
C ASP A 160 19.71 -1.18 9.17
N LYS A 161 19.57 -1.09 7.84
CA LYS A 161 19.12 -2.22 7.01
C LYS A 161 20.17 -3.30 6.93
N LYS A 162 19.74 -4.56 7.02
CA LYS A 162 20.62 -5.73 6.92
C LYS A 162 20.31 -6.55 5.66
N ALA A 163 21.28 -7.32 5.22
CA ALA A 163 21.08 -8.29 4.14
C ALA A 163 19.95 -9.27 4.48
N GLY A 164 19.15 -9.59 3.48
CA GLY A 164 17.96 -10.44 3.65
C GLY A 164 16.74 -9.74 4.23
N GLU A 165 16.81 -8.48 4.67
CA GLU A 165 15.64 -7.70 5.07
C GLU A 165 14.96 -7.10 3.85
N VAL A 166 13.73 -7.52 3.57
CA VAL A 166 12.93 -7.10 2.42
C VAL A 166 11.90 -6.05 2.85
N PHE A 167 12.07 -4.83 2.34
CA PHE A 167 11.15 -3.70 2.60
C PHE A 167 10.15 -3.47 1.45
N ALA A 168 10.33 -4.17 0.33
CA ALA A 168 9.52 -4.09 -0.90
C ALA A 168 8.13 -4.74 -0.74
N VAL A 169 7.39 -4.37 0.30
CA VAL A 169 6.10 -5.00 0.68
C VAL A 169 5.09 -4.97 -0.47
N GLN A 170 4.99 -3.84 -1.19
CA GLN A 170 4.05 -3.69 -2.31
C GLN A 170 4.38 -4.61 -3.48
N LEU A 171 5.66 -4.76 -3.81
CA LEU A 171 6.15 -5.66 -4.85
C LEU A 171 5.83 -7.12 -4.50
N VAL A 172 6.21 -7.56 -3.29
CA VAL A 172 5.94 -8.92 -2.81
C VAL A 172 4.44 -9.20 -2.85
N ARG A 173 3.62 -8.28 -2.32
CA ARG A 173 2.16 -8.41 -2.34
C ARG A 173 1.60 -8.53 -3.76
N ALA A 174 2.05 -7.70 -4.69
CA ALA A 174 1.58 -7.75 -6.07
C ALA A 174 1.92 -9.08 -6.75
N LEU A 175 3.13 -9.59 -6.54
CA LEU A 175 3.55 -10.89 -7.08
C LEU A 175 2.78 -12.05 -6.46
N VAL A 176 2.59 -12.06 -5.14
CA VAL A 176 1.88 -13.13 -4.42
C VAL A 176 0.40 -13.15 -4.83
N LEU A 177 -0.29 -12.01 -4.84
CA LEU A 177 -1.68 -11.92 -5.29
C LEU A 177 -1.84 -12.27 -6.77
N GLY A 178 -0.80 -12.08 -7.58
CA GLY A 178 -0.74 -12.53 -8.98
C GLY A 178 -0.39 -14.02 -9.15
N GLY A 179 -0.40 -14.83 -8.07
CA GLY A 179 -0.06 -16.27 -8.12
C GLY A 179 1.42 -16.56 -8.32
N LYS A 180 2.31 -15.58 -8.07
CA LYS A 180 3.75 -15.65 -8.35
C LYS A 180 4.61 -15.70 -7.08
N ALA A 181 4.09 -16.26 -5.98
CA ALA A 181 4.83 -16.44 -4.73
C ALA A 181 6.14 -17.23 -4.96
N TRP A 182 6.11 -18.24 -5.85
CA TRP A 182 7.26 -19.02 -6.26
C TRP A 182 8.42 -18.16 -6.78
N ALA A 183 8.12 -17.08 -7.54
CA ALA A 183 9.15 -16.20 -8.10
C ALA A 183 9.79 -15.33 -7.01
N VAL A 184 9.03 -14.93 -6.00
CA VAL A 184 9.57 -14.23 -4.82
C VAL A 184 10.58 -15.15 -4.13
N THR A 185 10.19 -16.40 -3.82
CA THR A 185 11.07 -17.36 -3.16
C THR A 185 12.30 -17.66 -4.00
N ALA A 186 12.14 -18.04 -5.28
CA ALA A 186 13.26 -18.38 -6.15
C ALA A 186 14.24 -17.19 -6.34
N GLY A 187 13.71 -16.00 -6.61
CA GLY A 187 14.53 -14.80 -6.84
C GLY A 187 15.28 -14.35 -5.60
N LEU A 188 14.66 -14.39 -4.42
CA LEU A 188 15.32 -14.05 -3.15
C LEU A 188 16.34 -15.13 -2.73
N SER A 189 16.02 -16.42 -2.90
CA SER A 189 16.97 -17.51 -2.64
C SER A 189 18.23 -17.36 -3.49
N ALA A 190 18.08 -17.01 -4.78
CA ALA A 190 19.21 -16.76 -5.64
C ALA A 190 20.05 -15.54 -5.18
N LEU A 191 19.41 -14.45 -4.73
CA LEU A 191 20.13 -13.30 -4.17
C LEU A 191 20.86 -13.67 -2.88
N ARG A 192 20.26 -14.46 -1.99
CA ARG A 192 20.94 -14.94 -0.76
C ARG A 192 22.18 -15.78 -1.09
N ALA A 193 22.06 -16.69 -2.05
CA ALA A 193 23.18 -17.55 -2.47
C ALA A 193 24.26 -16.80 -3.28
N TYR A 194 23.89 -15.68 -3.91
CA TYR A 194 24.81 -14.77 -4.61
C TYR A 194 25.54 -13.84 -3.65
N ASP A 195 24.88 -13.43 -2.56
CA ASP A 195 25.38 -12.41 -1.63
C ASP A 195 26.32 -13.03 -0.58
N ASP A 196 27.59 -13.04 -0.88
CA ASP A 196 28.68 -13.52 -0.02
C ASP A 196 29.22 -12.46 0.97
N GLN A 197 28.73 -11.23 0.91
CA GLN A 197 29.21 -10.06 1.69
C GLN A 197 28.14 -9.40 2.55
N ASP A 198 26.95 -10.03 2.68
CA ASP A 198 25.82 -9.48 3.44
C ASP A 198 25.46 -8.03 3.06
N ARG A 199 25.35 -7.76 1.77
CA ARG A 199 25.07 -6.42 1.21
C ARG A 199 23.58 -6.07 1.28
N ALA A 200 23.18 -5.30 2.28
CA ALA A 200 21.79 -4.85 2.44
C ALA A 200 21.21 -4.15 1.19
N ALA A 201 22.04 -3.48 0.41
CA ALA A 201 21.65 -2.75 -0.79
C ALA A 201 21.09 -3.66 -1.91
N LEU A 202 21.47 -4.96 -1.95
CA LEU A 202 20.89 -5.93 -2.90
C LEU A 202 19.40 -6.20 -2.64
N TYR A 203 18.93 -5.95 -1.44
CA TYR A 203 17.52 -6.14 -1.02
C TYR A 203 16.71 -4.84 -1.11
N SER A 204 17.23 -3.81 -1.80
CA SER A 204 16.51 -2.58 -2.07
C SER A 204 15.49 -2.73 -3.20
N ASP A 205 14.45 -1.89 -3.23
CA ASP A 205 13.45 -1.85 -4.31
C ASP A 205 14.09 -1.64 -5.69
N TYR A 206 15.24 -0.93 -5.73
CA TYR A 206 16.00 -0.70 -6.95
C TYR A 206 16.49 -1.98 -7.62
N VAL A 207 16.91 -2.97 -6.83
CA VAL A 207 17.35 -4.28 -7.31
C VAL A 207 16.19 -5.27 -7.36
N LEU A 208 15.40 -5.36 -6.27
CA LEU A 208 14.32 -6.34 -6.16
C LEU A 208 13.23 -6.14 -7.22
N GLY A 209 12.88 -4.89 -7.55
CA GLY A 209 11.85 -4.58 -8.52
C GLY A 209 12.09 -5.26 -9.88
N PRO A 210 13.15 -4.91 -10.59
CA PRO A 210 13.45 -5.51 -11.89
C PRO A 210 13.79 -7.01 -11.81
N TRP A 211 14.52 -7.45 -10.78
CA TRP A 211 14.92 -8.84 -10.60
C TRP A 211 13.73 -9.77 -10.40
N LEU A 212 12.92 -9.55 -9.35
CA LEU A 212 11.78 -10.42 -9.03
C LEU A 212 10.71 -10.41 -10.13
N THR A 213 10.51 -9.26 -10.79
CA THR A 213 9.57 -9.20 -11.92
C THR A 213 10.08 -9.91 -13.16
N ALA A 214 11.39 -9.98 -13.36
CA ALA A 214 11.99 -10.78 -14.44
C ALA A 214 11.86 -12.28 -14.17
N VAL A 215 12.17 -12.73 -12.95
CA VAL A 215 11.96 -14.13 -12.54
C VAL A 215 10.48 -14.50 -12.69
N ALA A 216 9.57 -13.63 -12.29
CA ALA A 216 8.12 -13.84 -12.32
C ALA A 216 7.50 -13.81 -13.73
N GLN A 217 8.26 -13.51 -14.78
CA GLN A 217 7.70 -13.39 -16.13
C GLN A 217 7.34 -14.74 -16.74
N ASP A 218 8.10 -15.80 -16.42
CA ASP A 218 7.89 -17.15 -16.94
C ASP A 218 8.20 -18.17 -15.85
N THR A 219 7.35 -19.16 -15.64
CA THR A 219 7.54 -20.22 -14.66
C THR A 219 8.80 -21.03 -14.93
N ALA A 220 9.20 -21.17 -16.19
CA ALA A 220 10.45 -21.82 -16.58
C ALA A 220 11.68 -21.13 -16.01
N HIS A 221 11.62 -19.83 -15.71
CA HIS A 221 12.72 -19.08 -15.11
C HIS A 221 13.15 -19.63 -13.73
N ALA A 222 12.24 -20.25 -12.97
CA ALA A 222 12.57 -20.87 -11.70
C ALA A 222 13.42 -22.13 -11.83
N GLN A 223 13.48 -22.71 -13.04
CA GLN A 223 14.27 -23.92 -13.33
C GLN A 223 15.69 -23.60 -13.81
N HIS A 224 15.99 -22.31 -14.08
CA HIS A 224 17.33 -21.86 -14.44
C HIS A 224 18.23 -21.70 -13.21
N ASP A 225 19.54 -21.81 -13.40
CA ASP A 225 20.49 -21.44 -12.35
C ASP A 225 20.56 -19.90 -12.19
N LEU A 226 19.61 -19.38 -11.42
CA LEU A 226 19.50 -17.94 -11.15
C LEU A 226 20.73 -17.36 -10.42
N VAL A 227 21.48 -18.21 -9.69
CA VAL A 227 22.72 -17.81 -9.02
C VAL A 227 23.82 -17.59 -10.06
N ALA A 228 23.95 -18.49 -11.03
CA ALA A 228 24.90 -18.31 -12.13
C ALA A 228 24.59 -17.07 -12.96
N VAL A 229 23.30 -16.74 -13.20
CA VAL A 229 22.89 -15.49 -13.85
C VAL A 229 23.43 -14.27 -13.10
N LEU A 230 23.27 -14.23 -11.78
CA LEU A 230 23.72 -13.11 -10.94
C LEU A 230 25.27 -13.04 -10.86
N ARG A 231 25.95 -14.18 -10.80
CA ARG A 231 27.41 -14.25 -10.82
C ARG A 231 28.00 -13.82 -12.15
N GLY A 232 27.33 -14.15 -13.25
CA GLY A 232 27.75 -13.75 -14.59
C GLY A 232 27.73 -12.25 -14.83
N LYS A 233 26.82 -11.52 -14.16
CA LYS A 233 26.74 -10.07 -14.28
C LYS A 233 26.12 -9.43 -13.03
N ASN A 234 26.88 -8.53 -12.41
CA ASN A 234 26.45 -7.80 -11.21
C ASN A 234 25.11 -7.10 -11.45
N PRO A 235 24.09 -7.27 -10.56
CA PRO A 235 22.77 -6.67 -10.70
C PRO A 235 22.79 -5.15 -10.93
N TYR A 236 23.67 -4.40 -10.27
CA TYR A 236 23.79 -2.95 -10.47
C TYR A 236 24.25 -2.60 -11.87
N THR A 237 25.26 -3.30 -12.40
CA THR A 237 25.73 -3.09 -13.77
C THR A 237 24.64 -3.37 -14.80
N VAL A 238 23.81 -4.41 -14.56
CA VAL A 238 22.65 -4.71 -15.42
C VAL A 238 21.66 -3.56 -15.43
N ILE A 239 21.33 -3.04 -14.25
CA ILE A 239 20.37 -1.93 -14.10
C ILE A 239 20.92 -0.64 -14.72
N GLU A 240 22.17 -0.28 -14.46
CA GLU A 240 22.79 0.93 -15.02
C GLU A 240 22.85 0.89 -16.55
N LEU A 241 23.18 -0.28 -17.14
CA LEU A 241 23.17 -0.43 -18.59
C LEU A 241 21.73 -0.30 -19.15
N ALA A 242 20.76 -0.92 -18.48
CA ALA A 242 19.35 -0.81 -18.87
C ALA A 242 18.84 0.65 -18.79
N ASP A 243 19.30 1.42 -17.81
CA ASP A 243 18.94 2.82 -17.65
C ASP A 243 19.51 3.70 -18.78
N ARG A 244 20.74 3.45 -19.22
CA ARG A 244 21.34 4.12 -20.37
C ARG A 244 20.57 3.80 -21.65
N ILE A 245 20.22 2.52 -21.88
CA ILE A 245 19.41 2.10 -23.03
C ILE A 245 18.03 2.74 -23.01
N ALA A 246 17.36 2.72 -21.86
CA ALA A 246 16.04 3.34 -21.69
C ALA A 246 16.05 4.83 -22.03
N LYS A 247 17.10 5.55 -21.60
CA LYS A 247 17.27 6.98 -21.90
C LYS A 247 17.49 7.25 -23.38
N ILE A 248 18.33 6.44 -24.05
CA ILE A 248 18.61 6.58 -25.49
C ILE A 248 17.36 6.28 -26.32
N GLU A 249 16.62 5.23 -25.98
CA GLU A 249 15.50 4.73 -26.75
C GLU A 249 14.14 5.36 -26.34
N GLY A 250 14.10 6.21 -25.31
CA GLY A 250 12.85 6.79 -24.78
C GLY A 250 11.90 5.75 -24.17
N LYS A 251 12.41 4.61 -23.66
CA LYS A 251 11.62 3.52 -23.12
C LYS A 251 11.40 3.68 -21.62
N PRO A 252 10.29 3.12 -21.06
CA PRO A 252 10.05 3.13 -19.62
C PRO A 252 11.13 2.35 -18.86
N LEU A 253 11.76 2.98 -17.86
CA LEU A 253 12.85 2.43 -17.03
C LEU A 253 12.52 1.05 -16.45
N ALA A 254 11.37 0.90 -15.81
CA ALA A 254 10.98 -0.35 -15.15
C ALA A 254 10.89 -1.53 -16.12
N VAL A 255 10.38 -1.28 -17.34
CA VAL A 255 10.26 -2.31 -18.39
C VAL A 255 11.64 -2.70 -18.91
N THR A 256 12.50 -1.71 -19.18
CA THR A 256 13.85 -1.94 -19.74
C THR A 256 14.73 -2.69 -18.73
N ARG A 257 14.72 -2.30 -17.46
CA ARG A 257 15.43 -3.00 -16.38
C ARG A 257 14.99 -4.46 -16.24
N ARG A 258 13.68 -4.70 -16.18
CA ARG A 258 13.12 -6.06 -16.14
C ARG A 258 13.58 -6.89 -17.34
N ASN A 259 13.44 -6.35 -18.55
CA ASN A 259 13.77 -7.06 -19.79
C ASN A 259 15.25 -7.39 -19.89
N ALA A 260 16.14 -6.57 -19.31
CA ALA A 260 17.56 -6.87 -19.24
C ALA A 260 17.84 -8.15 -18.41
N PHE A 261 17.20 -8.30 -17.25
CA PHE A 261 17.30 -9.54 -16.46
C PHE A 261 16.65 -10.72 -17.17
N VAL A 262 15.49 -10.56 -17.82
CA VAL A 262 14.86 -11.63 -18.61
C VAL A 262 15.79 -12.14 -19.70
N ALA A 263 16.48 -11.25 -20.41
CA ALA A 263 17.46 -11.66 -21.42
C ALA A 263 18.62 -12.47 -20.84
N LEU A 264 19.13 -12.09 -19.66
CA LEU A 264 20.18 -12.84 -18.96
C LEU A 264 19.71 -14.22 -18.51
N ILE A 265 18.51 -14.33 -17.93
CA ILE A 265 17.95 -15.62 -17.51
C ILE A 265 17.79 -16.55 -18.71
N ARG A 266 17.21 -16.08 -19.80
CA ARG A 266 17.01 -16.88 -21.03
C ARG A 266 18.31 -17.31 -21.68
N ASN A 267 19.35 -16.49 -21.64
CA ASN A 267 20.64 -16.82 -22.20
C ASN A 267 21.38 -17.85 -21.34
N ALA A 268 21.28 -17.79 -20.02
CA ALA A 268 21.88 -18.81 -19.14
C ALA A 268 21.24 -20.19 -19.33
N GLY A 269 19.91 -20.26 -19.55
CA GLY A 269 19.23 -21.53 -19.83
C GLY A 269 19.60 -22.20 -21.17
N ARG A 270 20.16 -21.43 -22.11
CA ARG A 270 20.61 -21.99 -23.42
C ARG A 270 22.01 -22.56 -23.38
N VAL A 271 22.81 -22.21 -22.38
CA VAL A 271 24.21 -22.72 -22.25
C VAL A 271 24.25 -24.06 -21.50
N ALA A 272 23.19 -24.38 -20.73
CA ALA A 272 23.06 -25.63 -19.97
C ALA A 272 22.34 -26.77 -20.72
N ALA A 273 21.91 -26.53 -21.95
CA ALA A 273 21.36 -27.54 -22.87
C ALA A 273 22.38 -27.91 -23.95
#